data_d8aaf16e634904e807ee47b7d29fb1d2
#
_entry.id   d8aaf16e634904e807ee47b7d29fb1d2
#
_cell.length_a   1.000
_cell.length_b   1.000
_cell.length_c   1.000
_cell.angle_alpha   90.00
_cell.angle_beta   90.00
_cell.angle_gamma   90.00
#
_symmetry.space_group_name_H-M   'P 1'
#
loop_
_entity.id
_entity.type
_entity.pdbx_description
1 polymer ?
#
loop_
_entity_poly.entity_id
_entity_poly.type
_entity_poly.pdbx_seq_one_letter_code
_entity_poly.pdbx_strand_id
1 'polypeptide(L)'
;MAGLALLAFSFPASAHEKWFYEASLYPTRWDALLRPAALLAIGVAVALTGLAWILWRTRDGRDLIPGPEALGAEEAGRVRFYALVPLILGVHLALSLIVLGVKGTLFSPNNAMTGGRLHWVGLAEIGLSLCFLYGGLTRVAGIGLGLVWLFGVPLVGIEAMMENLHYLGFAGFFFLAGRGPYAVDRLLFPRLAPSPRLSRLALPTLRVGVGLSLAVVAFTEKLANPDLARAFLREYPLNFTPAIGIPLSDDTFILCAGATELLIALFLVFGIFPRVIIATAWFFINITLTVFLWTELLGHLPLYGAMGVLLVWTPKEEDQRLWARGVLGSSS
;
A
#
# COMPACT_ATOMS: atom_id res chain seq x y z
N MET A 1 -9.64 33.15 18.96
CA MET A 1 -9.15 31.82 19.36
C MET A 1 -10.16 30.68 19.22
N ALA A 2 -11.39 30.91 18.83
CA ALA A 2 -12.40 29.84 18.62
C ALA A 2 -12.35 29.19 17.22
N GLY A 3 -11.59 29.71 16.29
CA GLY A 3 -11.54 29.21 14.90
C GLY A 3 -10.55 28.08 14.62
N LEU A 4 -9.61 27.80 15.54
CA LEU A 4 -8.62 26.71 15.39
C LEU A 4 -9.07 25.38 16.04
N ALA A 5 -10.11 25.40 16.87
CA ALA A 5 -10.66 24.22 17.49
C ALA A 5 -11.59 23.39 16.56
N LEU A 6 -12.00 23.97 15.43
CA LEU A 6 -12.91 23.32 14.47
C LEU A 6 -12.19 22.42 13.42
N LEU A 7 -10.86 22.42 13.39
CA LEU A 7 -10.07 21.56 12.49
C LEU A 7 -9.59 20.24 13.13
N ALA A 8 -9.94 20.00 14.37
CA ALA A 8 -9.72 18.71 15.06
C ALA A 8 -10.89 17.74 14.83
N PHE A 9 -11.53 17.78 13.68
CA PHE A 9 -12.48 16.74 13.28
C PHE A 9 -11.71 15.49 12.89
N SER A 10 -11.64 14.56 13.83
CA SER A 10 -11.10 13.22 13.64
C SER A 10 -11.98 12.47 12.65
N PHE A 11 -11.51 12.32 11.41
CA PHE A 11 -12.10 11.41 10.44
C PHE A 11 -11.66 9.96 10.72
N PRO A 12 -12.35 8.92 10.23
CA PRO A 12 -11.98 7.54 10.49
C PRO A 12 -10.54 7.32 10.05
N ALA A 13 -9.70 7.13 11.04
CA ALA A 13 -8.30 6.90 10.85
C ALA A 13 -8.09 5.44 10.53
N SER A 14 -7.56 5.16 9.35
CA SER A 14 -7.07 3.85 8.94
C SER A 14 -5.62 3.70 9.41
N ALA A 15 -5.42 3.66 10.74
CA ALA A 15 -4.14 3.27 11.30
C ALA A 15 -4.08 1.74 11.37
N HIS A 16 -2.88 1.19 11.20
CA HIS A 16 -2.63 -0.21 11.53
C HIS A 16 -2.66 -0.38 13.06
N GLU A 17 -3.76 -0.86 13.59
CA GLU A 17 -4.00 -0.98 15.04
C GLU A 17 -2.94 -1.86 15.72
N LYS A 18 -2.47 -2.90 15.03
CA LYS A 18 -1.42 -3.81 15.50
C LYS A 18 -0.04 -3.14 15.66
N TRP A 19 0.18 -1.95 15.12
CA TRP A 19 1.43 -1.22 15.35
C TRP A 19 1.48 -0.56 16.72
N PHE A 20 0.34 -0.39 17.36
CA PHE A 20 0.17 0.32 18.63
C PHE A 20 -0.27 -0.60 19.77
N TYR A 21 -0.71 -1.81 19.45
CA TYR A 21 -1.15 -2.82 20.41
C TYR A 21 -0.42 -4.14 20.26
N GLU A 22 -0.26 -4.85 21.36
CA GLU A 22 0.28 -6.20 21.32
C GLU A 22 -0.76 -7.16 20.72
N ALA A 23 -0.52 -7.58 19.48
CA ALA A 23 -1.45 -8.41 18.71
C ALA A 23 -1.77 -9.75 19.38
N SER A 24 -0.85 -10.29 20.20
CA SER A 24 -1.06 -11.54 20.95
C SER A 24 -2.21 -11.46 21.94
N LEU A 25 -2.55 -10.26 22.45
CA LEU A 25 -3.67 -10.04 23.37
C LEU A 25 -5.03 -10.02 22.63
N TYR A 26 -5.04 -9.81 21.34
CA TYR A 26 -6.22 -9.68 20.50
C TYR A 26 -6.10 -10.56 19.25
N PRO A 27 -6.21 -11.89 19.39
CA PRO A 27 -6.10 -12.80 18.24
C PRO A 27 -7.25 -12.59 17.27
N THR A 28 -6.95 -12.71 15.97
CA THR A 28 -7.96 -12.61 14.91
C THR A 28 -9.02 -13.71 15.05
N ARG A 29 -10.27 -13.32 15.08
CA ARG A 29 -11.42 -14.19 15.26
C ARG A 29 -12.17 -14.37 13.95
N TRP A 30 -11.74 -15.30 13.14
CA TRP A 30 -12.36 -15.59 11.84
C TRP A 30 -13.84 -15.96 11.93
N ASP A 31 -14.28 -16.53 13.08
CA ASP A 31 -15.69 -16.77 13.37
C ASP A 31 -16.53 -15.49 13.44
N ALA A 32 -15.92 -14.34 13.76
CA ALA A 32 -16.60 -13.05 13.78
C ALA A 32 -17.15 -12.62 12.41
N LEU A 33 -16.55 -13.11 11.33
CA LEU A 33 -17.04 -12.86 9.95
C LEU A 33 -18.42 -13.49 9.70
N LEU A 34 -18.80 -14.52 10.43
CA LEU A 34 -20.11 -15.18 10.30
C LEU A 34 -21.23 -14.37 10.96
N ARG A 35 -20.93 -13.31 11.69
CA ARG A 35 -21.95 -12.43 12.28
C ARG A 35 -22.71 -11.70 11.17
N PRO A 36 -24.05 -11.57 11.27
CA PRO A 36 -24.86 -10.94 10.23
C PRO A 36 -24.40 -9.54 9.86
N ALA A 37 -23.96 -8.74 10.85
CA ALA A 37 -23.46 -7.37 10.61
C ALA A 37 -22.14 -7.36 9.80
N ALA A 38 -21.21 -8.27 10.07
CA ALA A 38 -19.97 -8.40 9.31
C ALA A 38 -20.23 -8.88 7.87
N LEU A 39 -21.10 -9.89 7.73
CA LEU A 39 -21.52 -10.37 6.40
C LEU A 39 -22.20 -9.26 5.59
N LEU A 40 -23.05 -8.45 6.22
CA LEU A 40 -23.68 -7.30 5.58
C LEU A 40 -22.63 -6.28 5.14
N ALA A 41 -21.69 -5.92 6.01
CA ALA A 41 -20.63 -4.96 5.71
C ALA A 41 -19.76 -5.44 4.52
N ILE A 42 -19.36 -6.70 4.51
CA ILE A 42 -18.62 -7.32 3.40
C ILE A 42 -19.49 -7.35 2.13
N GLY A 43 -20.75 -7.78 2.25
CA GLY A 43 -21.69 -7.83 1.13
C GLY A 43 -21.90 -6.46 0.49
N VAL A 44 -22.02 -5.40 1.28
CA VAL A 44 -22.10 -4.01 0.79
C VAL A 44 -20.83 -3.60 0.07
N ALA A 45 -19.64 -3.87 0.61
CA ALA A 45 -18.37 -3.54 -0.04
C ALA A 45 -18.24 -4.26 -1.40
N VAL A 46 -18.60 -5.54 -1.47
CA VAL A 46 -18.58 -6.32 -2.71
C VAL A 46 -19.61 -5.81 -3.71
N ALA A 47 -20.84 -5.52 -3.27
CA ALA A 47 -21.90 -5.00 -4.14
C ALA A 47 -21.53 -3.62 -4.71
N LEU A 48 -21.01 -2.71 -3.88
CA LEU A 48 -20.54 -1.41 -4.33
C LEU A 48 -19.37 -1.54 -5.32
N THR A 49 -18.46 -2.50 -5.10
CA THR A 49 -17.40 -2.81 -6.06
C THR A 49 -17.97 -3.26 -7.40
N GLY A 50 -18.96 -4.16 -7.40
CA GLY A 50 -19.64 -4.60 -8.62
C GLY A 50 -20.33 -3.47 -9.37
N LEU A 51 -21.07 -2.61 -8.64
CA LEU A 51 -21.72 -1.44 -9.23
C LEU A 51 -20.70 -0.44 -9.81
N ALA A 52 -19.63 -0.17 -9.06
CA ALA A 52 -18.54 0.70 -9.52
C ALA A 52 -17.83 0.12 -10.75
N TRP A 53 -17.64 -1.20 -10.80
CA TRP A 53 -17.05 -1.86 -11.97
C TRP A 53 -17.94 -1.71 -13.21
N ILE A 54 -19.26 -1.87 -13.08
CA ILE A 54 -20.21 -1.62 -14.16
C ILE A 54 -20.12 -0.15 -14.63
N LEU A 55 -20.16 0.81 -13.70
CA LEU A 55 -20.01 2.22 -14.00
C LEU A 55 -18.67 2.53 -14.68
N TRP A 56 -17.58 1.94 -14.19
CA TRP A 56 -16.25 2.06 -14.78
C TRP A 56 -16.22 1.58 -16.23
N ARG A 57 -16.87 0.45 -16.52
CA ARG A 57 -16.99 -0.11 -17.87
C ARG A 57 -17.84 0.76 -18.79
N THR A 58 -18.98 1.28 -18.33
CA THR A 58 -19.83 2.18 -19.14
C THR A 58 -19.16 3.52 -19.46
N ARG A 59 -18.10 3.87 -18.72
CA ARG A 59 -17.26 5.06 -18.94
C ARG A 59 -15.99 4.78 -19.74
N ASP A 60 -15.89 3.64 -20.41
CA ASP A 60 -14.68 3.21 -21.14
C ASP A 60 -13.40 3.27 -20.30
N GLY A 61 -13.48 2.94 -19.02
CA GLY A 61 -12.37 2.99 -18.09
C GLY A 61 -11.85 4.41 -17.79
N ARG A 62 -12.67 5.43 -17.92
CA ARG A 62 -12.32 6.81 -17.56
C ARG A 62 -12.55 7.05 -16.09
N ASP A 63 -11.53 7.57 -15.40
CA ASP A 63 -11.64 7.98 -14.00
C ASP A 63 -12.55 9.21 -13.83
N LEU A 64 -13.03 9.43 -12.59
CA LEU A 64 -13.77 10.66 -12.24
C LEU A 64 -12.80 11.84 -12.05
N ILE A 65 -11.60 11.57 -11.56
CA ILE A 65 -10.52 12.56 -11.48
C ILE A 65 -9.78 12.55 -12.82
N PRO A 66 -9.62 13.72 -13.49
CA PRO A 66 -8.92 13.79 -14.77
C PRO A 66 -7.45 13.34 -14.64
N GLY A 67 -6.92 12.70 -15.68
CA GLY A 67 -5.53 12.32 -15.76
C GLY A 67 -4.62 13.47 -16.15
N PRO A 68 -3.28 13.28 -16.04
CA PRO A 68 -2.31 14.29 -16.41
C PRO A 68 -2.49 14.82 -17.83
N GLU A 69 -2.86 13.95 -18.77
CA GLU A 69 -3.13 14.31 -20.16
C GLU A 69 -4.30 15.30 -20.30
N ALA A 70 -5.37 15.09 -19.53
CA ALA A 70 -6.52 15.97 -19.53
C ALA A 70 -6.25 17.33 -18.85
N LEU A 71 -5.18 17.40 -18.06
CA LEU A 71 -4.68 18.61 -17.42
C LEU A 71 -3.57 19.30 -18.25
N GLY A 72 -3.31 18.82 -19.47
CA GLY A 72 -2.34 19.42 -20.38
C GLY A 72 -0.90 18.92 -20.24
N ALA A 73 -0.68 17.80 -19.54
CA ALA A 73 0.66 17.22 -19.45
C ALA A 73 1.13 16.69 -20.80
N GLU A 74 2.29 17.18 -21.24
CA GLU A 74 2.92 16.75 -22.48
C GLU A 74 3.40 15.30 -22.41
N GLU A 75 3.41 14.61 -23.55
CA GLU A 75 3.92 13.24 -23.67
C GLU A 75 5.35 13.10 -23.16
N ALA A 76 6.24 14.03 -23.56
CA ALA A 76 7.63 14.04 -23.11
C ALA A 76 7.76 14.17 -21.58
N GLY A 77 6.91 14.99 -20.95
CA GLY A 77 6.84 15.12 -19.49
C GLY A 77 6.42 13.81 -18.83
N ARG A 78 5.39 13.15 -19.36
CA ARG A 78 4.89 11.85 -18.87
C ARG A 78 5.96 10.75 -18.99
N VAL A 79 6.67 10.68 -20.11
CA VAL A 79 7.79 9.72 -20.30
C VAL A 79 8.89 9.96 -19.27
N ARG A 80 9.30 11.23 -19.03
CA ARG A 80 10.30 11.56 -17.99
C ARG A 80 9.82 11.17 -16.60
N PHE A 81 8.55 11.41 -16.28
CA PHE A 81 7.97 10.98 -15.00
C PHE A 81 8.05 9.45 -14.87
N TYR A 82 7.64 8.69 -15.89
CA TYR A 82 7.72 7.23 -15.85
C TYR A 82 9.16 6.70 -15.72
N ALA A 83 10.14 7.42 -16.26
CA ALA A 83 11.54 7.09 -16.03
C ALA A 83 11.98 7.24 -14.57
N LEU A 84 11.35 8.17 -13.81
CA LEU A 84 11.61 8.39 -12.40
C LEU A 84 10.85 7.43 -11.46
N VAL A 85 9.77 6.82 -11.93
CA VAL A 85 8.91 5.97 -11.08
C VAL A 85 9.68 4.88 -10.34
N PRO A 86 10.55 4.07 -10.97
CA PRO A 86 11.30 3.05 -10.23
C PRO A 86 12.27 3.67 -9.19
N LEU A 87 12.75 4.90 -9.44
CA LEU A 87 13.56 5.66 -8.49
C LEU A 87 12.71 6.06 -7.27
N ILE A 88 11.55 6.65 -7.49
CA ILE A 88 10.63 7.06 -6.42
C ILE A 88 10.27 5.86 -5.55
N LEU A 89 9.81 4.77 -6.17
CA LEU A 89 9.44 3.56 -5.44
C LEU A 89 10.62 2.95 -4.68
N GLY A 90 11.79 2.92 -5.31
CA GLY A 90 13.00 2.38 -4.68
C GLY A 90 13.44 3.17 -3.45
N VAL A 91 13.34 4.50 -3.48
CA VAL A 91 13.66 5.35 -2.32
C VAL A 91 12.68 5.13 -1.18
N HIS A 92 11.36 5.15 -1.46
CA HIS A 92 10.34 4.94 -0.43
C HIS A 92 10.45 3.57 0.23
N LEU A 93 10.65 2.52 -0.57
CA LEU A 93 10.87 1.16 -0.06
C LEU A 93 12.17 1.06 0.75
N ALA A 94 13.26 1.62 0.23
CA ALA A 94 14.57 1.53 0.85
C ALA A 94 14.60 2.22 2.22
N LEU A 95 14.01 3.41 2.35
CA LEU A 95 13.96 4.12 3.63
C LEU A 95 13.16 3.37 4.69
N SER A 96 12.07 2.73 4.32
CA SER A 96 11.33 1.87 5.24
C SER A 96 12.17 0.65 5.66
N LEU A 97 12.71 -0.12 4.70
CA LEU A 97 13.49 -1.32 4.98
C LEU A 97 14.75 -1.05 5.82
N ILE A 98 15.48 0.04 5.58
CA ILE A 98 16.69 0.33 6.36
C ILE A 98 16.35 0.66 7.81
N VAL A 99 15.28 1.41 8.06
CA VAL A 99 14.88 1.75 9.43
C VAL A 99 14.32 0.54 10.16
N LEU A 100 13.49 -0.26 9.50
CA LEU A 100 12.94 -1.49 10.09
C LEU A 100 14.05 -2.51 10.36
N GLY A 101 14.99 -2.70 9.42
CA GLY A 101 16.15 -3.58 9.61
C GLY A 101 17.06 -3.14 10.75
N VAL A 102 17.30 -1.84 10.93
CA VAL A 102 18.06 -1.29 12.07
C VAL A 102 17.31 -1.49 13.38
N LYS A 103 15.98 -1.34 13.38
CA LYS A 103 15.13 -1.61 14.55
C LYS A 103 14.99 -3.09 14.87
N GLY A 104 15.33 -3.98 13.92
CA GLY A 104 15.16 -5.41 14.07
C GLY A 104 13.72 -5.86 14.01
N THR A 105 12.93 -5.23 13.17
CA THR A 105 11.53 -5.59 12.88
C THR A 105 11.41 -5.99 11.42
N LEU A 106 10.66 -7.03 11.11
CA LEU A 106 10.50 -7.55 9.76
C LEU A 106 9.30 -6.89 9.07
N PHE A 107 9.54 -6.03 8.08
CA PHE A 107 8.56 -5.36 7.21
C PHE A 107 7.54 -4.44 7.90
N SER A 108 7.36 -4.56 9.20
CA SER A 108 6.34 -3.83 9.94
C SER A 108 6.80 -3.55 11.37
N PRO A 109 6.43 -2.40 11.97
CA PRO A 109 6.84 -2.02 13.32
C PRO A 109 6.50 -3.04 14.41
N ASN A 110 5.41 -3.80 14.25
CA ASN A 110 4.95 -4.82 15.19
C ASN A 110 5.61 -6.20 15.03
N ASN A 111 6.36 -6.45 13.96
CA ASN A 111 6.99 -7.73 13.70
C ASN A 111 8.41 -7.78 14.28
N ALA A 112 8.53 -7.56 15.59
CA ALA A 112 9.82 -7.56 16.28
C ALA A 112 10.50 -8.93 16.27
N MET A 113 11.80 -8.95 15.93
CA MET A 113 12.64 -10.14 15.95
C MET A 113 13.42 -10.23 17.26
N THR A 114 13.69 -11.45 17.71
CA THR A 114 14.45 -11.69 18.95
C THR A 114 15.64 -12.62 18.69
N GLY A 115 16.67 -12.49 19.53
CA GLY A 115 17.87 -13.35 19.48
C GLY A 115 18.70 -13.16 18.21
N GLY A 116 19.43 -14.21 17.79
CA GLY A 116 20.30 -14.16 16.61
C GLY A 116 19.58 -13.89 15.28
N ARG A 117 18.29 -14.17 15.20
CA ARG A 117 17.47 -13.90 14.00
C ARG A 117 17.36 -12.42 13.67
N LEU A 118 17.33 -11.57 14.70
CA LEU A 118 17.35 -10.11 14.60
C LEU A 118 18.44 -9.60 13.65
N HIS A 119 19.67 -10.07 13.86
CA HIS A 119 20.80 -9.58 13.08
C HIS A 119 20.73 -10.01 11.62
N TRP A 120 20.37 -11.26 11.34
CA TRP A 120 20.30 -11.76 9.96
C TRP A 120 19.18 -11.16 9.15
N VAL A 121 18.00 -11.02 9.76
CA VAL A 121 16.85 -10.37 9.11
C VAL A 121 17.13 -8.89 8.87
N GLY A 122 17.63 -8.19 9.90
CA GLY A 122 18.01 -6.77 9.76
C GLY A 122 19.06 -6.54 8.69
N LEU A 123 20.11 -7.38 8.62
CA LEU A 123 21.13 -7.31 7.56
C LEU A 123 20.53 -7.56 6.17
N ALA A 124 19.58 -8.50 6.04
CA ALA A 124 18.91 -8.76 4.77
C ALA A 124 18.10 -7.56 4.32
N GLU A 125 17.29 -6.95 5.21
CA GLU A 125 16.52 -5.75 4.89
C GLU A 125 17.42 -4.56 4.53
N ILE A 126 18.51 -4.33 5.28
CA ILE A 126 19.49 -3.27 4.98
C ILE A 126 20.15 -3.53 3.62
N GLY A 127 20.59 -4.77 3.36
CA GLY A 127 21.18 -5.13 2.06
C GLY A 127 20.23 -4.91 0.87
N LEU A 128 18.99 -5.33 1.00
CA LEU A 128 17.94 -5.09 0.01
C LEU A 128 17.66 -3.58 -0.16
N SER A 129 17.60 -2.85 0.95
CA SER A 129 17.45 -1.40 0.95
C SER A 129 18.50 -0.72 0.09
N LEU A 130 19.79 -1.04 0.29
CA LEU A 130 20.88 -0.47 -0.50
C LEU A 130 20.75 -0.82 -1.99
N CYS A 131 20.37 -2.05 -2.32
CA CYS A 131 20.11 -2.45 -3.71
C CYS A 131 19.00 -1.59 -4.35
N PHE A 132 17.88 -1.35 -3.64
CA PHE A 132 16.80 -0.52 -4.14
C PHE A 132 17.14 0.96 -4.14
N LEU A 133 17.90 1.46 -3.20
CA LEU A 133 18.29 2.86 -3.12
C LEU A 133 19.19 3.26 -4.29
N TYR A 134 20.24 2.49 -4.54
CA TYR A 134 21.21 2.79 -5.60
C TYR A 134 20.85 2.17 -6.96
N GLY A 135 19.93 1.23 -6.98
CA GLY A 135 19.56 0.53 -8.21
C GLY A 135 20.63 -0.46 -8.69
N GLY A 136 21.33 -1.09 -7.74
CA GLY A 136 22.30 -2.16 -8.03
C GLY A 136 21.70 -3.53 -7.76
N LEU A 137 21.85 -4.47 -8.72
CA LEU A 137 21.26 -5.82 -8.67
C LEU A 137 19.75 -5.83 -8.41
N THR A 138 19.04 -4.81 -8.88
CA THR A 138 17.65 -4.53 -8.50
C THR A 138 16.70 -5.70 -8.73
N ARG A 139 16.85 -6.42 -9.86
CA ARG A 139 16.00 -7.57 -10.18
C ARG A 139 16.27 -8.75 -9.24
N VAL A 140 17.55 -8.96 -8.88
CA VAL A 140 17.96 -9.97 -7.90
C VAL A 140 17.44 -9.60 -6.51
N ALA A 141 17.54 -8.33 -6.14
CA ALA A 141 16.98 -7.81 -4.89
C ALA A 141 15.44 -7.97 -4.84
N GLY A 142 14.74 -7.83 -5.98
CA GLY A 142 13.31 -8.15 -6.06
C GLY A 142 13.02 -9.61 -5.71
N ILE A 143 13.79 -10.56 -6.24
CA ILE A 143 13.68 -11.97 -5.84
C ILE A 143 14.03 -12.13 -4.36
N GLY A 144 15.11 -11.50 -3.89
CA GLY A 144 15.53 -11.52 -2.49
C GLY A 144 14.44 -11.03 -1.54
N LEU A 145 13.75 -9.94 -1.90
CA LEU A 145 12.62 -9.41 -1.12
C LEU A 145 11.47 -10.42 -1.01
N GLY A 146 11.15 -11.08 -2.13
CA GLY A 146 10.14 -12.16 -2.13
C GLY A 146 10.56 -13.35 -1.27
N LEU A 147 11.86 -13.71 -1.28
CA LEU A 147 12.38 -14.78 -0.42
C LEU A 147 12.36 -14.38 1.06
N VAL A 148 12.75 -13.15 1.42
CA VAL A 148 12.66 -12.65 2.80
C VAL A 148 11.21 -12.67 3.27
N TRP A 149 10.24 -12.29 2.41
CA TRP A 149 8.82 -12.40 2.72
C TRP A 149 8.43 -13.86 3.01
N LEU A 150 8.83 -14.79 2.15
CA LEU A 150 8.50 -16.22 2.33
C LEU A 150 9.13 -16.79 3.61
N PHE A 151 10.40 -16.48 3.87
CA PHE A 151 11.08 -16.88 5.11
C PHE A 151 10.56 -16.16 6.35
N GLY A 152 9.87 -15.04 6.20
CA GLY A 152 9.16 -14.36 7.27
C GLY A 152 8.01 -15.20 7.85
N VAL A 153 7.35 -16.03 7.02
CA VAL A 153 6.19 -16.84 7.45
C VAL A 153 6.49 -17.71 8.69
N PRO A 154 7.56 -18.52 8.73
CA PRO A 154 7.90 -19.29 9.94
C PRO A 154 8.48 -18.43 11.08
N LEU A 155 8.80 -17.17 10.85
CA LEU A 155 9.39 -16.29 11.86
C LEU A 155 8.35 -15.50 12.65
N VAL A 156 7.39 -14.90 11.97
CA VAL A 156 6.36 -14.00 12.54
C VAL A 156 4.93 -14.49 12.31
N GLY A 157 4.74 -15.57 11.56
CA GLY A 157 3.45 -16.12 11.24
C GLY A 157 2.88 -15.67 9.89
N ILE A 158 1.98 -16.50 9.35
CA ILE A 158 1.38 -16.26 8.02
C ILE A 158 0.51 -15.01 8.03
N GLU A 159 -0.25 -14.75 9.07
CA GLU A 159 -1.13 -13.59 9.17
C GLU A 159 -0.34 -12.28 9.06
N ALA A 160 0.71 -12.13 9.86
CA ALA A 160 1.59 -10.96 9.82
C ALA A 160 2.25 -10.78 8.44
N MET A 161 2.63 -11.87 7.77
CA MET A 161 3.20 -11.77 6.43
C MET A 161 2.15 -11.43 5.38
N MET A 162 0.91 -11.93 5.50
CA MET A 162 -0.18 -11.58 4.60
C MET A 162 -0.58 -10.08 4.71
N GLU A 163 -0.53 -9.49 5.89
CA GLU A 163 -0.70 -8.04 6.08
C GLU A 163 0.35 -7.24 5.31
N ASN A 164 1.51 -7.82 5.08
CA ASN A 164 2.64 -7.24 4.37
C ASN A 164 2.77 -7.71 2.90
N LEU A 165 1.66 -8.08 2.23
CA LEU A 165 1.65 -8.50 0.83
C LEU A 165 2.12 -7.42 -0.15
N HIS A 166 2.02 -6.15 0.22
CA HIS A 166 2.54 -5.06 -0.61
C HIS A 166 4.04 -5.20 -0.89
N TYR A 167 4.84 -5.81 0.01
CA TYR A 167 6.25 -6.10 -0.27
C TYR A 167 6.44 -7.12 -1.40
N LEU A 168 5.53 -8.11 -1.55
CA LEU A 168 5.52 -8.97 -2.74
C LEU A 168 5.14 -8.20 -4.00
N GLY A 169 4.24 -7.21 -3.87
CA GLY A 169 3.96 -6.26 -4.95
C GLY A 169 5.20 -5.50 -5.40
N PHE A 170 5.99 -4.97 -4.46
CA PHE A 170 7.28 -4.32 -4.74
C PHE A 170 8.32 -5.30 -5.29
N ALA A 171 8.42 -6.50 -4.74
CA ALA A 171 9.31 -7.56 -5.23
C ALA A 171 9.05 -7.86 -6.71
N GLY A 172 7.78 -8.08 -7.06
CA GLY A 172 7.35 -8.28 -8.44
C GLY A 172 7.61 -7.05 -9.32
N PHE A 173 7.30 -5.84 -8.82
CA PHE A 173 7.58 -4.61 -9.55
C PHE A 173 9.06 -4.50 -9.94
N PHE A 174 9.98 -4.63 -8.98
CA PHE A 174 11.41 -4.49 -9.25
C PHE A 174 11.99 -5.63 -10.06
N PHE A 175 11.46 -6.84 -9.92
CA PHE A 175 11.82 -7.95 -10.81
C PHE A 175 11.42 -7.69 -12.26
N LEU A 176 10.23 -7.12 -12.50
CA LEU A 176 9.64 -6.91 -13.82
C LEU A 176 10.17 -5.64 -14.52
N ALA A 177 10.35 -4.54 -13.76
CA ALA A 177 10.74 -3.24 -14.31
C ALA A 177 12.22 -2.88 -14.05
N GLY A 178 12.87 -3.51 -13.06
CA GLY A 178 14.17 -3.06 -12.56
C GLY A 178 14.06 -1.69 -11.88
N ARG A 179 15.18 -0.96 -11.84
CA ARG A 179 15.28 0.37 -11.21
C ARG A 179 15.15 1.52 -12.21
N GLY A 180 14.85 1.22 -13.47
CA GLY A 180 14.72 2.22 -14.53
C GLY A 180 16.06 2.75 -15.06
N PRO A 181 16.04 3.85 -15.84
CA PRO A 181 17.23 4.37 -16.51
C PRO A 181 18.28 4.96 -15.56
N TYR A 182 17.86 5.38 -14.34
CA TYR A 182 18.75 6.02 -13.34
C TYR A 182 19.33 5.01 -12.33
N ALA A 183 19.57 3.78 -12.75
CA ALA A 183 20.07 2.70 -11.92
C ALA A 183 21.55 2.42 -12.16
N VAL A 184 22.28 2.03 -11.12
CA VAL A 184 23.64 1.50 -11.24
C VAL A 184 23.68 0.29 -12.19
N ASP A 185 22.64 -0.55 -12.18
CA ASP A 185 22.49 -1.69 -13.10
C ASP A 185 22.59 -1.27 -14.57
N ARG A 186 22.08 -0.08 -14.93
CA ARG A 186 22.14 0.42 -16.33
C ARG A 186 23.53 0.83 -16.76
N LEU A 187 24.34 1.29 -15.80
CA LEU A 187 25.74 1.67 -16.04
C LEU A 187 26.64 0.45 -16.14
N LEU A 188 26.46 -0.52 -15.22
CA LEU A 188 27.36 -1.67 -15.09
C LEU A 188 26.88 -2.90 -15.90
N PHE A 189 25.57 -3.13 -15.95
CA PHE A 189 24.97 -4.35 -16.50
C PHE A 189 23.83 -4.06 -17.48
N PRO A 190 24.06 -3.33 -18.60
CA PRO A 190 22.98 -2.93 -19.51
C PRO A 190 22.21 -4.12 -20.13
N ARG A 191 22.83 -5.31 -20.17
CA ARG A 191 22.21 -6.55 -20.67
C ARG A 191 21.13 -7.10 -19.72
N LEU A 192 21.10 -6.68 -18.45
CA LEU A 192 20.09 -7.07 -17.47
C LEU A 192 18.81 -6.21 -17.53
N ALA A 193 18.72 -5.31 -18.51
CA ALA A 193 17.54 -4.49 -18.71
C ALA A 193 16.28 -5.37 -18.90
N PRO A 194 15.15 -5.00 -18.26
CA PRO A 194 13.91 -5.73 -18.41
C PRO A 194 13.38 -5.63 -19.85
N SER A 195 12.64 -6.65 -20.29
CA SER A 195 11.97 -6.58 -21.58
C SER A 195 10.73 -5.66 -21.51
N PRO A 196 10.35 -5.00 -22.64
CA PRO A 196 9.16 -4.15 -22.70
C PRO A 196 7.87 -4.87 -22.30
N ARG A 197 7.77 -6.16 -22.63
CA ARG A 197 6.60 -6.98 -22.28
C ARG A 197 6.47 -7.20 -20.77
N LEU A 198 7.58 -7.52 -20.10
CA LEU A 198 7.58 -7.74 -18.66
C LEU A 198 7.35 -6.44 -17.89
N SER A 199 7.97 -5.34 -18.31
CA SER A 199 7.83 -4.06 -17.60
C SER A 199 6.39 -3.54 -17.56
N ARG A 200 5.54 -3.89 -18.54
CA ARG A 200 4.12 -3.52 -18.55
C ARG A 200 3.32 -4.14 -17.40
N LEU A 201 3.77 -5.26 -16.86
CA LEU A 201 3.11 -5.95 -15.73
C LEU A 201 3.53 -5.39 -14.38
N ALA A 202 4.58 -4.55 -14.32
CA ALA A 202 5.14 -4.09 -13.05
C ALA A 202 4.16 -3.29 -12.20
N LEU A 203 3.54 -2.25 -12.77
CA LEU A 203 2.57 -1.42 -12.04
C LEU A 203 1.27 -2.17 -11.67
N PRO A 204 0.68 -3.01 -12.55
CA PRO A 204 -0.40 -3.89 -12.14
C PRO A 204 -0.04 -4.81 -10.97
N THR A 205 1.16 -5.40 -10.97
CA THR A 205 1.64 -6.27 -9.88
C THR A 205 1.75 -5.51 -8.57
N LEU A 206 2.36 -4.31 -8.60
CA LEU A 206 2.44 -3.44 -7.41
C LEU A 206 1.05 -3.10 -6.88
N ARG A 207 0.14 -2.66 -7.75
CA ARG A 207 -1.22 -2.27 -7.41
C ARG A 207 -2.00 -3.41 -6.74
N VAL A 208 -1.91 -4.62 -7.31
CA VAL A 208 -2.57 -5.81 -6.74
C VAL A 208 -1.96 -6.17 -5.39
N GLY A 209 -0.63 -6.12 -5.24
CA GLY A 209 0.04 -6.39 -3.96
C GLY A 209 -0.40 -5.42 -2.86
N VAL A 210 -0.49 -4.12 -3.17
CA VAL A 210 -0.99 -3.10 -2.24
C VAL A 210 -2.46 -3.35 -1.88
N GLY A 211 -3.31 -3.61 -2.88
CA GLY A 211 -4.72 -3.87 -2.64
C GLY A 211 -4.96 -5.13 -1.79
N LEU A 212 -4.24 -6.21 -2.07
CA LEU A 212 -4.36 -7.45 -1.27
C LEU A 212 -3.89 -7.26 0.18
N SER A 213 -2.77 -6.54 0.39
CA SER A 213 -2.30 -6.20 1.73
C SER A 213 -3.38 -5.46 2.52
N LEU A 214 -3.97 -4.41 1.93
CA LEU A 214 -5.04 -3.64 2.55
C LEU A 214 -6.29 -4.47 2.83
N ALA A 215 -6.66 -5.41 1.92
CA ALA A 215 -7.77 -6.32 2.15
C ALA A 215 -7.52 -7.21 3.38
N VAL A 216 -6.31 -7.76 3.52
CA VAL A 216 -5.97 -8.59 4.68
C VAL A 216 -6.07 -7.76 5.96
N VAL A 217 -5.51 -6.56 5.99
CA VAL A 217 -5.57 -5.65 7.15
C VAL A 217 -7.02 -5.31 7.54
N ALA A 218 -7.88 -5.01 6.56
CA ALA A 218 -9.31 -4.76 6.82
C ALA A 218 -9.99 -5.93 7.56
N PHE A 219 -9.58 -7.18 7.26
CA PHE A 219 -10.07 -8.35 7.98
C PHE A 219 -9.40 -8.52 9.34
N THR A 220 -8.08 -8.54 9.40
CA THR A 220 -7.32 -8.94 10.59
C THR A 220 -7.32 -7.90 11.71
N GLU A 221 -7.62 -6.64 11.39
CA GLU A 221 -7.65 -5.57 12.38
C GLU A 221 -9.07 -5.10 12.72
N LYS A 222 -10.07 -5.29 11.84
CA LYS A 222 -11.43 -4.77 12.04
C LYS A 222 -12.52 -5.83 11.88
N LEU A 223 -12.73 -6.37 10.67
CA LEU A 223 -13.89 -7.22 10.38
C LEU A 223 -13.85 -8.55 11.13
N ALA A 224 -12.67 -9.16 11.27
CA ALA A 224 -12.44 -10.39 12.01
C ALA A 224 -11.77 -10.15 13.38
N ASN A 225 -11.50 -8.89 13.76
CA ASN A 225 -10.88 -8.56 15.04
C ASN A 225 -11.53 -7.31 15.71
N PRO A 226 -12.83 -7.36 15.98
CA PRO A 226 -13.51 -6.21 16.58
C PRO A 226 -13.03 -5.89 18.01
N ASP A 227 -12.40 -6.85 18.71
CA ASP A 227 -11.90 -6.65 20.05
C ASP A 227 -10.64 -5.78 20.07
N LEU A 228 -9.73 -5.98 19.10
CA LEU A 228 -8.58 -5.11 18.88
C LEU A 228 -9.05 -3.68 18.53
N ALA A 229 -9.96 -3.55 17.56
CA ALA A 229 -10.48 -2.27 17.13
C ALA A 229 -11.19 -1.50 18.27
N ARG A 230 -11.95 -2.20 19.15
CA ARG A 230 -12.54 -1.57 20.33
C ARG A 230 -11.48 -1.12 21.34
N ALA A 231 -10.44 -1.93 21.56
CA ALA A 231 -9.35 -1.55 22.46
C ALA A 231 -8.65 -0.29 21.93
N PHE A 232 -8.40 -0.25 20.63
CA PHE A 232 -7.81 0.90 19.95
C PHE A 232 -8.67 2.17 20.08
N LEU A 233 -9.99 2.09 19.81
CA LEU A 233 -10.91 3.23 19.95
C LEU A 233 -11.07 3.75 21.38
N ARG A 234 -10.88 2.90 22.40
CA ARG A 234 -10.89 3.34 23.80
C ARG A 234 -9.69 4.22 24.15
N GLU A 235 -8.54 3.95 23.58
CA GLU A 235 -7.33 4.75 23.82
C GLU A 235 -7.27 5.95 22.87
N TYR A 236 -7.65 5.73 21.62
CA TYR A 236 -7.69 6.77 20.58
C TYR A 236 -9.14 6.96 20.10
N PRO A 237 -9.88 7.94 20.65
CA PRO A 237 -11.30 8.11 20.36
C PRO A 237 -11.53 8.69 18.94
N LEU A 238 -11.28 7.87 17.92
CA LEU A 238 -11.33 8.24 16.52
C LEU A 238 -12.73 8.12 15.91
N ASN A 239 -13.74 7.69 16.67
CA ASN A 239 -15.13 7.71 16.21
C ASN A 239 -15.65 9.16 16.22
N PHE A 240 -15.48 9.84 15.08
CA PHE A 240 -15.89 11.24 14.89
C PHE A 240 -17.36 11.39 14.50
N THR A 241 -18.09 10.32 14.27
CA THR A 241 -19.46 10.37 13.72
C THR A 241 -20.44 11.15 14.61
N PRO A 242 -20.35 11.12 15.95
CA PRO A 242 -21.16 12.00 16.78
C PRO A 242 -20.91 13.49 16.53
N ALA A 243 -19.68 13.88 16.24
CA ALA A 243 -19.32 15.29 16.00
C ALA A 243 -19.92 15.87 14.71
N ILE A 244 -20.26 15.02 13.75
CA ILE A 244 -20.92 15.42 12.49
C ILE A 244 -22.44 15.16 12.53
N GLY A 245 -23.02 14.86 13.70
CA GLY A 245 -24.45 14.65 13.87
C GLY A 245 -24.96 13.26 13.45
N ILE A 246 -24.08 12.28 13.23
CA ILE A 246 -24.42 10.90 12.89
C ILE A 246 -23.87 9.98 13.98
N PRO A 247 -24.52 9.85 15.15
CA PRO A 247 -23.99 9.11 16.29
C PRO A 247 -24.01 7.59 16.02
N LEU A 248 -22.94 7.06 15.46
CA LEU A 248 -22.73 5.62 15.35
C LEU A 248 -22.10 5.07 16.64
N SER A 249 -22.54 3.87 17.05
CA SER A 249 -21.81 3.13 18.07
C SER A 249 -20.42 2.74 17.56
N ASP A 250 -19.46 2.55 18.48
CA ASP A 250 -18.10 2.13 18.10
C ASP A 250 -18.10 0.84 17.27
N ASP A 251 -18.96 -0.12 17.60
CA ASP A 251 -19.09 -1.37 16.83
C ASP A 251 -19.54 -1.13 15.39
N THR A 252 -20.51 -0.24 15.20
CA THR A 252 -20.97 0.14 13.84
C THR A 252 -19.89 0.91 13.10
N PHE A 253 -19.20 1.81 13.80
CA PHE A 253 -18.07 2.56 13.24
C PHE A 253 -16.95 1.64 12.76
N ILE A 254 -16.54 0.64 13.57
CA ILE A 254 -15.52 -0.37 13.23
C ILE A 254 -15.92 -1.14 11.98
N LEU A 255 -17.17 -1.60 11.90
CA LEU A 255 -17.67 -2.31 10.72
C LEU A 255 -17.65 -1.42 9.47
N CYS A 256 -18.06 -0.17 9.57
CA CYS A 256 -18.01 0.79 8.47
C CYS A 256 -16.57 1.08 8.04
N ALA A 257 -15.64 1.25 8.98
CA ALA A 257 -14.23 1.45 8.70
C ALA A 257 -13.62 0.24 7.97
N GLY A 258 -13.83 -0.98 8.49
CA GLY A 258 -13.36 -2.20 7.84
C GLY A 258 -13.97 -2.43 6.45
N ALA A 259 -15.27 -2.13 6.27
CA ALA A 259 -15.93 -2.21 4.96
C ALA A 259 -15.37 -1.17 3.97
N THR A 260 -15.03 0.03 4.44
CA THR A 260 -14.40 1.08 3.60
C THR A 260 -13.00 0.68 3.18
N GLU A 261 -12.18 0.16 4.10
CA GLU A 261 -10.84 -0.37 3.76
C GLU A 261 -10.93 -1.52 2.76
N LEU A 262 -11.85 -2.45 2.96
CA LEU A 262 -12.08 -3.55 2.02
C LEU A 262 -12.54 -3.02 0.65
N LEU A 263 -13.40 -2.02 0.61
CA LEU A 263 -13.85 -1.39 -0.64
C LEU A 263 -12.67 -0.76 -1.39
N ILE A 264 -11.82 0.01 -0.69
CA ILE A 264 -10.60 0.61 -1.27
C ILE A 264 -9.68 -0.49 -1.80
N ALA A 265 -9.48 -1.54 -1.03
CA ALA A 265 -8.66 -2.69 -1.40
C ALA A 265 -9.16 -3.37 -2.68
N LEU A 266 -10.46 -3.66 -2.77
CA LEU A 266 -11.08 -4.28 -3.95
C LEU A 266 -10.96 -3.37 -5.18
N PHE A 267 -11.18 -2.07 -5.04
CA PHE A 267 -11.02 -1.13 -6.15
C PHE A 267 -9.55 -1.09 -6.64
N LEU A 268 -8.58 -1.13 -5.72
CA LEU A 268 -7.17 -1.23 -6.09
C LEU A 268 -6.88 -2.55 -6.81
N VAL A 269 -7.33 -3.69 -6.30
CA VAL A 269 -7.10 -5.00 -6.92
C VAL A 269 -7.67 -5.03 -8.34
N PHE A 270 -8.91 -4.57 -8.54
CA PHE A 270 -9.56 -4.59 -9.84
C PHE A 270 -9.21 -3.38 -10.73
N GLY A 271 -8.57 -2.35 -10.18
CA GLY A 271 -8.18 -1.13 -10.93
C GLY A 271 -9.37 -0.26 -11.32
N ILE A 272 -10.36 -0.17 -10.46
CA ILE A 272 -11.58 0.61 -10.64
C ILE A 272 -11.35 2.01 -10.08
N PHE A 273 -11.59 3.07 -10.86
CA PHE A 273 -11.42 4.47 -10.46
C PHE A 273 -10.13 4.73 -9.65
N PRO A 274 -8.94 4.34 -10.14
CA PRO A 274 -7.72 4.32 -9.35
C PRO A 274 -7.37 5.67 -8.71
N ARG A 275 -7.61 6.79 -9.40
CA ARG A 275 -7.29 8.12 -8.86
C ARG A 275 -8.20 8.52 -7.70
N VAL A 276 -9.50 8.26 -7.82
CA VAL A 276 -10.46 8.52 -6.73
C VAL A 276 -10.07 7.71 -5.49
N ILE A 277 -9.80 6.42 -5.69
CA ILE A 277 -9.48 5.52 -4.58
C ILE A 277 -8.18 5.90 -3.90
N ILE A 278 -7.15 6.25 -4.67
CA ILE A 278 -5.86 6.67 -4.11
C ILE A 278 -6.00 8.01 -3.38
N ALA A 279 -6.74 8.96 -3.93
CA ALA A 279 -7.02 10.23 -3.25
C ALA A 279 -7.76 9.99 -1.92
N THR A 280 -8.74 9.07 -1.91
CA THR A 280 -9.46 8.67 -0.70
C THR A 280 -8.53 8.00 0.31
N ALA A 281 -7.71 7.03 -0.11
CA ALA A 281 -6.75 6.36 0.76
C ALA A 281 -5.72 7.35 1.33
N TRP A 282 -5.19 8.26 0.51
CA TRP A 282 -4.28 9.31 0.96
C TRP A 282 -4.91 10.22 2.00
N PHE A 283 -6.17 10.60 1.80
CA PHE A 283 -6.87 11.42 2.77
C PHE A 283 -6.89 10.76 4.15
N PHE A 284 -7.28 9.49 4.22
CA PHE A 284 -7.31 8.75 5.49
C PHE A 284 -5.91 8.57 6.10
N ILE A 285 -4.92 8.12 5.33
CA ILE A 285 -3.55 7.92 5.83
C ILE A 285 -2.94 9.23 6.33
N ASN A 286 -3.20 10.37 5.68
CA ASN A 286 -2.67 11.65 6.14
C ASN A 286 -3.34 12.14 7.44
N ILE A 287 -4.60 11.81 7.67
CA ILE A 287 -5.26 12.11 8.95
C ILE A 287 -4.61 11.29 10.08
N THR A 288 -4.43 9.99 9.89
CA THR A 288 -3.77 9.14 10.89
C THR A 288 -2.35 9.56 11.19
N LEU A 289 -1.62 10.01 10.16
CA LEU A 289 -0.27 10.53 10.31
C LEU A 289 -0.20 11.72 11.29
N THR A 290 -1.23 12.57 11.34
CA THR A 290 -1.28 13.70 12.30
C THR A 290 -1.45 13.24 13.74
N VAL A 291 -1.97 12.04 13.97
CA VAL A 291 -2.20 11.46 15.31
C VAL A 291 -1.02 10.57 15.73
N PHE A 292 -0.53 9.70 14.82
CA PHE A 292 0.41 8.62 15.14
C PHE A 292 1.86 8.90 14.73
N LEU A 293 2.12 10.03 14.06
CA LEU A 293 3.46 10.56 13.76
C LEU A 293 4.40 9.56 13.06
N TRP A 294 5.60 9.35 13.63
CA TRP A 294 6.70 8.62 12.99
C TRP A 294 6.43 7.13 12.73
N THR A 295 5.70 6.45 13.61
CA THR A 295 5.39 5.02 13.44
C THR A 295 4.51 4.82 12.21
N GLU A 296 3.50 5.66 12.10
CA GLU A 296 2.58 5.67 10.97
C GLU A 296 3.28 6.04 9.66
N LEU A 297 4.10 7.10 9.67
CA LEU A 297 4.86 7.52 8.50
C LEU A 297 5.78 6.40 8.00
N LEU A 298 6.51 5.78 8.90
CA LEU A 298 7.48 4.74 8.55
C LEU A 298 6.83 3.50 7.95
N GLY A 299 5.76 3.04 8.56
CA GLY A 299 5.03 1.87 8.08
C GLY A 299 4.34 2.12 6.73
N HIS A 300 3.80 3.32 6.52
CA HIS A 300 3.12 3.68 5.28
C HIS A 300 4.06 4.24 4.18
N LEU A 301 5.34 4.46 4.46
CA LEU A 301 6.24 5.08 3.49
C LEU A 301 6.29 4.36 2.12
N PRO A 302 6.36 3.01 2.05
CA PRO A 302 6.26 2.31 0.77
C PRO A 302 4.93 2.56 0.06
N LEU A 303 3.82 2.62 0.81
CA LEU A 303 2.49 2.87 0.26
C LEU A 303 2.36 4.29 -0.30
N TYR A 304 2.96 5.31 0.35
CA TYR A 304 3.02 6.68 -0.19
C TYR A 304 3.68 6.69 -1.57
N GLY A 305 4.81 5.99 -1.72
CA GLY A 305 5.48 5.85 -3.02
C GLY A 305 4.58 5.18 -4.07
N ALA A 306 3.96 4.04 -3.72
CA ALA A 306 3.07 3.31 -4.61
C ALA A 306 1.85 4.15 -5.02
N MET A 307 1.18 4.80 -4.07
CA MET A 307 0.00 5.63 -4.33
C MET A 307 0.33 6.84 -5.19
N GLY A 308 1.45 7.53 -4.92
CA GLY A 308 1.89 8.67 -5.73
C GLY A 308 2.09 8.31 -7.20
N VAL A 309 2.63 7.13 -7.46
CA VAL A 309 2.80 6.61 -8.82
C VAL A 309 1.46 6.20 -9.45
N LEU A 310 0.66 5.44 -8.72
CA LEU A 310 -0.61 4.93 -9.21
C LEU A 310 -1.65 6.05 -9.43
N LEU A 311 -1.52 7.20 -8.76
CA LEU A 311 -2.36 8.37 -8.99
C LEU A 311 -2.20 8.94 -10.42
N VAL A 312 -0.98 8.89 -10.95
CA VAL A 312 -0.65 9.41 -12.30
C VAL A 312 -0.91 8.36 -13.37
N TRP A 313 -0.62 7.10 -13.09
CA TRP A 313 -0.70 6.02 -14.07
C TRP A 313 -2.14 5.51 -14.30
N THR A 314 -2.42 5.13 -15.55
CA THR A 314 -3.64 4.40 -15.93
C THR A 314 -3.31 3.17 -16.78
N PRO A 315 -4.13 2.11 -16.74
CA PRO A 315 -3.89 0.88 -17.51
C PRO A 315 -4.28 1.02 -18.99
N LYS A 316 -4.26 2.22 -19.56
CA LYS A 316 -4.52 2.46 -20.97
C LYS A 316 -3.29 2.07 -21.83
N GLU A 317 -3.53 1.67 -23.07
CA GLU A 317 -2.45 1.25 -23.98
C GLU A 317 -1.41 2.35 -24.21
N GLU A 318 -1.86 3.60 -24.32
CA GLU A 318 -0.99 4.77 -24.44
C GLU A 318 -0.04 4.89 -23.24
N ASP A 319 -0.58 4.89 -22.01
CA ASP A 319 0.24 4.97 -20.80
C ASP A 319 1.20 3.78 -20.68
N GLN A 320 0.80 2.59 -21.13
CA GLN A 320 1.70 1.43 -21.16
C GLN A 320 2.86 1.61 -22.13
N ARG A 321 2.63 2.27 -23.28
CA ARG A 321 3.71 2.60 -24.23
C ARG A 321 4.65 3.65 -23.63
N LEU A 322 4.12 4.71 -23.08
CA LEU A 322 4.91 5.77 -22.43
C LEU A 322 5.69 5.23 -21.22
N TRP A 323 5.08 4.35 -20.45
CA TRP A 323 5.73 3.62 -19.35
C TRP A 323 6.93 2.82 -19.85
N ALA A 324 6.74 2.01 -20.89
CA ALA A 324 7.83 1.20 -21.44
C ALA A 324 8.98 2.09 -21.97
N ARG A 325 8.68 3.18 -22.67
CA ARG A 325 9.69 4.15 -23.16
C ARG A 325 10.45 4.79 -21.99
N GLY A 326 9.75 5.24 -20.95
CA GLY A 326 10.36 5.87 -19.76
C GLY A 326 11.28 4.89 -19.02
N VAL A 327 10.77 3.73 -18.65
CA VAL A 327 11.50 2.75 -17.82
C VAL A 327 12.70 2.13 -18.56
N LEU A 328 12.57 1.91 -19.85
CA LEU A 328 13.66 1.34 -20.66
C LEU A 328 14.68 2.38 -21.11
N GLY A 329 14.36 3.67 -21.02
CA GLY A 329 15.25 4.73 -21.48
C GLY A 329 15.50 4.69 -22.99
N SER A 330 14.58 4.14 -23.76
CA SER A 330 14.69 4.09 -25.21
C SER A 330 14.35 5.48 -25.78
N SER A 331 15.36 6.18 -26.26
CA SER A 331 15.20 7.29 -27.20
C SER A 331 14.82 6.71 -28.56
N SER A 332 13.55 6.48 -28.81
CA SER A 332 13.02 6.21 -30.14
C SER A 332 11.82 7.12 -30.38
#